data_fb92625972b4e66bf98d31d970bddde2
#
_entry.id   fb92625972b4e66bf98d31d970bddde2
#
_cell.length_a   1.000
_cell.length_b   1.000
_cell.length_c   1.000
_cell.angle_alpha   90.00
_cell.angle_beta   90.00
_cell.angle_gamma   90.00
#
_symmetry.space_group_name_H-M   'P 1'
#
loop_
_entity.id
_entity.type
_entity.pdbx_description
1 polymer ?
#
loop_
_entity_poly.entity_id
_entity_poly.type
_entity_poly.pdbx_seq_one_letter_code
_entity_poly.pdbx_strand_id
1 'polypeptide(L)'
;MEEASKDKKVYKIKWSLIGKYEVGKSKFFERFIHEKTSQELMELKKEQYWQTKGANIEIKDIEFNNKCFRCQIADTAGADRYQSLLKGLIHSSNVILLFYEAFDSNSFIKVKNIYEKIKNNFPNCIFCFVRSKYDLNGNIKNDDFISDEEVLEYADKNRISFAHLSSFEKYDNGIDYLLNLIAPQLIYQINNNIIKET
;
A
#
# COMPACT_ATOMS: atom_id res chain seq x y z
N MET A 1 -25.77 -15.23 -31.10
CA MET A 1 -25.86 -13.80 -30.70
C MET A 1 -24.59 -13.52 -29.95
N GLU A 2 -23.60 -12.93 -30.60
CA GLU A 2 -22.34 -12.50 -29.97
C GLU A 2 -22.66 -11.31 -29.05
N GLU A 3 -22.49 -11.48 -27.75
CA GLU A 3 -22.44 -10.34 -26.85
C GLU A 3 -21.22 -9.51 -27.21
N ALA A 4 -21.47 -8.35 -27.78
CA ALA A 4 -20.42 -7.38 -28.04
C ALA A 4 -19.67 -7.11 -26.75
N SER A 5 -18.37 -7.44 -26.70
CA SER A 5 -17.47 -7.04 -25.64
C SER A 5 -17.45 -5.52 -25.63
N LYS A 6 -18.22 -4.90 -24.74
CA LYS A 6 -18.07 -3.48 -24.45
C LYS A 6 -16.63 -3.30 -24.01
N ASP A 7 -15.84 -2.51 -24.76
CA ASP A 7 -14.51 -2.13 -24.37
C ASP A 7 -14.55 -1.61 -22.94
N LYS A 8 -13.99 -2.39 -21.99
CA LYS A 8 -13.94 -1.98 -20.59
C LYS A 8 -13.05 -0.76 -20.49
N LYS A 9 -13.58 0.30 -19.93
CA LYS A 9 -12.81 1.51 -19.64
C LYS A 9 -11.68 1.20 -18.69
N VAL A 10 -10.45 1.55 -19.07
CA VAL A 10 -9.24 1.33 -18.30
C VAL A 10 -8.74 2.65 -17.71
N TYR A 11 -8.46 2.65 -16.41
CA TYR A 11 -7.94 3.80 -15.67
C TYR A 11 -6.55 3.51 -15.14
N LYS A 12 -5.57 4.33 -15.51
CA LYS A 12 -4.19 4.19 -15.00
C LYS A 12 -4.06 4.80 -13.62
N ILE A 13 -3.64 3.99 -12.66
CA ILE A 13 -3.48 4.36 -11.25
C ILE A 13 -2.06 4.04 -10.81
N LYS A 14 -1.41 5.00 -10.17
CA LYS A 14 -0.06 4.82 -9.61
C LYS A 14 -0.12 4.67 -8.10
N TRP A 15 0.49 3.61 -7.60
CA TRP A 15 0.61 3.31 -6.17
C TRP A 15 2.06 3.37 -5.74
N SER A 16 2.32 3.93 -4.56
CA SER A 16 3.64 3.90 -3.92
C SER A 16 3.56 3.27 -2.54
N LEU A 17 4.44 2.28 -2.30
CA LEU A 17 4.58 1.64 -0.99
C LEU A 17 5.69 2.36 -0.24
N ILE A 18 5.35 3.01 0.87
CA ILE A 18 6.26 3.83 1.66
C ILE A 18 6.33 3.29 3.08
N GLY A 19 7.51 3.26 3.66
CA GLY A 19 7.72 2.81 5.05
C GLY A 19 9.17 2.51 5.33
N LYS A 20 9.48 2.28 6.61
CA LYS A 20 10.82 1.89 7.08
C LYS A 20 11.32 0.62 6.38
N TYR A 21 12.62 0.39 6.41
CA TYR A 21 13.21 -0.88 6.00
C TYR A 21 12.61 -2.04 6.83
N GLU A 22 12.42 -3.19 6.20
CA GLU A 22 11.88 -4.44 6.80
C GLU A 22 10.42 -4.41 7.29
N VAL A 23 9.66 -3.37 7.08
CA VAL A 23 8.23 -3.33 7.47
C VAL A 23 7.30 -4.17 6.60
N GLY A 24 7.79 -4.93 5.63
CA GLY A 24 6.97 -5.87 4.83
C GLY A 24 6.47 -5.35 3.48
N LYS A 25 6.88 -4.17 3.00
CA LYS A 25 6.48 -3.62 1.68
C LYS A 25 6.72 -4.59 0.53
N SER A 26 7.95 -5.10 0.40
CA SER A 26 8.33 -6.01 -0.68
C SER A 26 7.61 -7.36 -0.59
N LYS A 27 7.32 -7.87 0.62
CA LYS A 27 6.49 -9.08 0.76
C LYS A 27 5.05 -8.86 0.31
N PHE A 28 4.46 -7.71 0.66
CA PHE A 28 3.16 -7.32 0.15
C PHE A 28 3.19 -7.21 -1.38
N PHE A 29 4.22 -6.54 -1.93
CA PHE A 29 4.39 -6.38 -3.38
C PHE A 29 4.45 -7.74 -4.09
N GLU A 30 5.27 -8.68 -3.64
CA GLU A 30 5.38 -10.01 -4.20
C GLU A 30 4.06 -10.79 -4.14
N ARG A 31 3.36 -10.71 -3.01
CA ARG A 31 2.07 -11.36 -2.86
C ARG A 31 1.00 -10.71 -3.73
N PHE A 32 0.95 -9.40 -3.76
CA PHE A 32 -0.08 -8.67 -4.48
C PHE A 32 0.10 -8.73 -6.00
N ILE A 33 1.34 -8.57 -6.48
CA ILE A 33 1.65 -8.59 -7.93
C ILE A 33 1.70 -10.01 -8.47
N HIS A 34 2.50 -10.87 -7.83
CA HIS A 34 2.82 -12.21 -8.32
C HIS A 34 1.94 -13.31 -7.72
N GLU A 35 0.98 -12.95 -6.87
CA GLU A 35 0.04 -13.88 -6.22
C GLU A 35 0.75 -15.02 -5.47
N LYS A 36 1.98 -14.77 -4.99
CA LYS A 36 2.76 -15.77 -4.27
C LYS A 36 2.07 -16.23 -3.01
N THR A 37 2.07 -17.54 -2.81
CA THR A 37 1.58 -18.19 -1.60
C THR A 37 2.49 -17.88 -0.41
N SER A 38 1.99 -18.13 0.80
CA SER A 38 2.79 -17.98 2.02
C SER A 38 4.04 -18.84 2.00
N GLN A 39 3.94 -20.06 1.46
CA GLN A 39 5.06 -20.98 1.36
C GLN A 39 6.14 -20.43 0.44
N GLU A 40 5.77 -19.97 -0.76
CA GLU A 40 6.70 -19.34 -1.70
C GLU A 40 7.36 -18.08 -1.11
N LEU A 41 6.61 -17.28 -0.34
CA LEU A 41 7.16 -16.12 0.36
C LEU A 41 8.13 -16.50 1.48
N MET A 42 7.95 -17.67 2.13
CA MET A 42 8.91 -18.17 3.14
C MET A 42 10.17 -18.72 2.49
N GLU A 43 10.04 -19.37 1.33
CA GLU A 43 11.14 -19.96 0.56
C GLU A 43 12.02 -18.90 -0.12
N LEU A 44 11.48 -17.71 -0.37
CA LEU A 44 12.28 -16.59 -0.84
C LEU A 44 13.40 -16.34 0.18
N LYS A 45 14.60 -16.81 -0.18
CA LYS A 45 15.79 -16.70 0.69
C LYS A 45 16.00 -15.27 1.11
N LYS A 46 16.45 -15.07 2.36
CA LYS A 46 16.81 -13.74 2.88
C LYS A 46 17.71 -12.97 1.93
N GLU A 47 18.53 -13.65 1.15
CA GLU A 47 19.41 -13.09 0.12
C GLU A 47 18.68 -12.36 -1.03
N GLN A 48 17.45 -12.73 -1.36
CA GLN A 48 16.65 -12.05 -2.40
C GLN A 48 15.94 -10.79 -1.87
N TYR A 49 15.82 -10.64 -0.54
CA TYR A 49 15.25 -9.48 0.12
C TYR A 49 16.26 -8.43 0.57
N TRP A 50 17.52 -8.55 0.11
CA TRP A 50 18.52 -7.54 0.42
C TRP A 50 18.10 -6.21 -0.19
N GLN A 51 17.78 -5.28 0.68
CA GLN A 51 17.48 -3.86 0.44
C GLN A 51 17.08 -3.53 -0.99
N THR A 52 15.80 -3.29 -1.24
CA THR A 52 15.34 -2.72 -2.52
C THR A 52 16.26 -1.53 -2.87
N LYS A 53 17.02 -1.66 -3.96
CA LYS A 53 17.88 -0.58 -4.44
C LYS A 53 17.05 0.32 -5.33
N GLY A 54 16.62 1.47 -4.80
CA GLY A 54 15.75 2.38 -5.53
C GLY A 54 14.27 2.01 -5.41
N ALA A 55 13.64 1.63 -6.51
CA ALA A 55 12.25 1.14 -6.53
C ALA A 55 12.10 0.01 -7.54
N ASN A 56 11.29 -1.00 -7.18
CA ASN A 56 10.78 -1.98 -8.13
C ASN A 56 9.39 -1.55 -8.57
N ILE A 57 9.11 -1.51 -9.88
CA ILE A 57 7.85 -1.01 -10.42
C ILE A 57 7.26 -2.06 -11.35
N GLU A 58 6.04 -2.49 -11.07
CA GLU A 58 5.29 -3.42 -11.89
C GLU A 58 3.84 -3.00 -12.09
N ILE A 59 3.16 -3.66 -13.01
CA ILE A 59 1.77 -3.35 -13.37
C ILE A 59 0.89 -4.55 -13.07
N LYS A 60 -0.24 -4.28 -12.42
CA LYS A 60 -1.34 -5.25 -12.22
C LYS A 60 -2.66 -4.61 -12.58
N ASP A 61 -3.46 -5.32 -13.38
CA ASP A 61 -4.83 -4.92 -13.66
C ASP A 61 -5.75 -5.45 -12.55
N ILE A 62 -6.61 -4.58 -12.00
CA ILE A 62 -7.56 -4.89 -10.93
C ILE A 62 -8.94 -4.52 -11.42
N GLU A 63 -9.89 -5.44 -11.30
CA GLU A 63 -11.30 -5.18 -11.60
C GLU A 63 -12.09 -4.91 -10.32
N PHE A 64 -12.81 -3.78 -10.31
CA PHE A 64 -13.71 -3.43 -9.21
C PHE A 64 -14.90 -2.64 -9.75
N ASN A 65 -16.13 -3.06 -9.40
CA ASN A 65 -17.39 -2.42 -9.84
C ASN A 65 -17.43 -2.16 -11.36
N ASN A 66 -17.13 -3.16 -12.17
CA ASN A 66 -17.10 -3.11 -13.64
C ASN A 66 -16.14 -2.06 -14.24
N LYS A 67 -15.17 -1.59 -13.47
CA LYS A 67 -14.07 -0.73 -13.93
C LYS A 67 -12.76 -1.51 -13.86
N CYS A 68 -11.90 -1.32 -14.84
CA CYS A 68 -10.55 -1.87 -14.87
C CYS A 68 -9.56 -0.78 -14.44
N PHE A 69 -8.78 -1.06 -13.40
CA PHE A 69 -7.72 -0.20 -12.91
C PHE A 69 -6.38 -0.83 -13.28
N ARG A 70 -5.64 -0.21 -14.18
CA ARG A 70 -4.27 -0.58 -14.49
C ARG A 70 -3.34 0.06 -13.46
N CYS A 71 -3.02 -0.68 -12.43
CA CYS A 71 -2.25 -0.22 -11.29
C CYS A 71 -0.76 -0.40 -11.55
N GLN A 72 -0.03 0.71 -11.65
CA GLN A 72 1.43 0.73 -11.62
C GLN A 72 1.87 0.87 -10.16
N ILE A 73 2.49 -0.16 -9.60
CA ILE A 73 2.83 -0.23 -8.18
C ILE A 73 4.35 -0.13 -8.03
N ALA A 74 4.80 0.78 -7.17
CA ALA A 74 6.21 1.00 -6.86
C ALA A 74 6.52 0.51 -5.43
N ASP A 75 7.27 -0.59 -5.30
CA ASP A 75 7.92 -1.00 -4.05
C ASP A 75 9.17 -0.17 -3.85
N THR A 76 9.18 0.68 -2.82
CA THR A 76 10.27 1.62 -2.58
C THR A 76 11.27 1.12 -1.56
N ALA A 77 12.55 1.49 -1.74
CA ALA A 77 13.56 1.29 -0.72
C ALA A 77 13.19 2.04 0.57
N GLY A 78 13.23 1.34 1.70
CA GLY A 78 12.96 1.93 3.03
C GLY A 78 14.09 2.79 3.59
N ALA A 79 15.19 2.93 2.87
CA ALA A 79 16.37 3.65 3.34
C ALA A 79 16.27 5.15 3.07
N ASP A 80 16.69 5.95 4.04
CA ASP A 80 16.65 7.43 3.96
C ASP A 80 17.52 8.01 2.83
N ARG A 81 18.51 7.25 2.34
CA ARG A 81 19.37 7.61 1.22
C ARG A 81 18.67 7.76 -0.13
N TYR A 82 17.44 7.28 -0.28
CA TYR A 82 16.67 7.36 -1.52
C TYR A 82 15.57 8.44 -1.50
N GLN A 83 15.70 9.47 -0.67
CA GLN A 83 14.67 10.50 -0.50
C GLN A 83 14.31 11.25 -1.80
N SER A 84 15.28 11.47 -2.71
CA SER A 84 15.02 12.14 -3.99
C SER A 84 14.14 11.30 -4.91
N LEU A 85 14.40 9.99 -4.99
CA LEU A 85 13.58 9.04 -5.74
C LEU A 85 12.17 8.96 -5.15
N LEU A 86 12.08 8.90 -3.82
CA LEU A 86 10.81 8.86 -3.10
C LEU A 86 9.96 10.10 -3.41
N LYS A 87 10.55 11.29 -3.47
CA LYS A 87 9.83 12.51 -3.87
C LYS A 87 9.21 12.39 -5.27
N GLY A 88 9.96 11.88 -6.25
CA GLY A 88 9.45 11.67 -7.61
C GLY A 88 8.28 10.69 -7.69
N LEU A 89 8.36 9.58 -6.96
CA LEU A 89 7.30 8.58 -6.89
C LEU A 89 6.06 9.12 -6.21
N ILE A 90 6.20 9.78 -5.05
CA ILE A 90 5.10 10.43 -4.34
C ILE A 90 4.37 11.42 -5.24
N HIS A 91 5.12 12.25 -5.98
CA HIS A 91 4.55 13.31 -6.82
C HIS A 91 3.64 12.78 -7.93
N SER A 92 3.85 11.57 -8.37
CA SER A 92 3.05 10.94 -9.43
C SER A 92 1.99 9.96 -8.93
N SER A 93 1.89 9.74 -7.60
CA SER A 93 1.01 8.70 -7.04
C SER A 93 -0.44 9.17 -6.87
N ASN A 94 -1.37 8.28 -7.25
CA ASN A 94 -2.80 8.40 -6.91
C ASN A 94 -3.08 7.79 -5.52
N VAL A 95 -2.32 6.75 -5.15
CA VAL A 95 -2.46 6.02 -3.89
C VAL A 95 -1.09 5.91 -3.22
N ILE A 96 -1.01 6.20 -1.94
CA ILE A 96 0.18 6.01 -1.12
C ILE A 96 -0.16 5.13 0.07
N LEU A 97 0.45 3.94 0.11
CA LEU A 97 0.35 3.02 1.21
C LEU A 97 1.51 3.26 2.18
N LEU A 98 1.18 3.63 3.40
CA LEU A 98 2.11 4.01 4.46
C LEU A 98 2.30 2.81 5.42
N PHE A 99 3.30 1.98 5.13
CA PHE A 99 3.57 0.74 5.86
C PHE A 99 4.29 0.97 7.18
N TYR A 100 3.76 0.40 8.24
CA TYR A 100 4.38 0.35 9.55
C TYR A 100 4.16 -1.03 10.20
N GLU A 101 4.90 -1.30 11.26
CA GLU A 101 4.81 -2.51 12.08
C GLU A 101 4.44 -2.12 13.52
N ALA A 102 3.48 -2.80 14.13
CA ALA A 102 2.97 -2.43 15.45
C ALA A 102 4.00 -2.56 16.58
N PHE A 103 5.00 -3.43 16.41
CA PHE A 103 6.07 -3.66 17.40
C PHE A 103 7.31 -2.78 17.18
N ASP A 104 7.21 -1.78 16.28
CA ASP A 104 8.22 -0.76 16.03
C ASP A 104 7.52 0.59 15.89
N SER A 105 7.27 1.27 17.00
CA SER A 105 6.60 2.58 17.06
C SER A 105 7.31 3.62 16.19
N ASN A 106 8.64 3.51 16.06
CA ASN A 106 9.42 4.39 15.17
C ASN A 106 9.04 4.22 13.70
N SER A 107 8.59 3.02 13.29
CA SER A 107 8.11 2.81 11.93
C SER A 107 6.83 3.59 11.64
N PHE A 108 5.91 3.66 12.63
CA PHE A 108 4.70 4.49 12.52
C PHE A 108 5.01 5.98 12.58
N ILE A 109 5.83 6.42 13.52
CA ILE A 109 6.26 7.82 13.64
C ILE A 109 6.87 8.30 12.32
N LYS A 110 7.67 7.46 11.67
CA LYS A 110 8.29 7.78 10.37
C LYS A 110 7.24 8.00 9.28
N VAL A 111 6.28 7.11 9.11
CA VAL A 111 5.25 7.25 8.05
C VAL A 111 4.26 8.37 8.36
N LYS A 112 3.93 8.59 9.63
CA LYS A 112 3.16 9.75 10.10
C LYS A 112 3.86 11.07 9.72
N ASN A 113 5.16 11.17 9.99
CA ASN A 113 5.95 12.36 9.63
C ASN A 113 6.04 12.58 8.12
N ILE A 114 6.12 11.51 7.32
CA ILE A 114 6.06 11.60 5.86
C ILE A 114 4.70 12.14 5.43
N TYR A 115 3.60 11.57 5.92
CA TYR A 115 2.25 12.02 5.64
C TYR A 115 2.06 13.50 5.96
N GLU A 116 2.45 13.95 7.17
CA GLU A 116 2.32 15.35 7.59
C GLU A 116 3.06 16.32 6.64
N LYS A 117 4.19 15.92 6.11
CA LYS A 117 4.98 16.73 5.17
C LYS A 117 4.36 16.85 3.78
N ILE A 118 3.58 15.83 3.36
CA ILE A 118 3.14 15.74 1.96
C ILE A 118 1.64 15.97 1.77
N LYS A 119 0.80 15.75 2.79
CA LYS A 119 -0.67 15.76 2.68
C LYS A 119 -1.25 17.00 1.99
N ASN A 120 -0.71 18.17 2.29
CA ASN A 120 -1.20 19.43 1.73
C ASN A 120 -0.78 19.66 0.26
N ASN A 121 0.29 18.98 -0.18
CA ASN A 121 0.80 19.08 -1.54
C ASN A 121 0.09 18.12 -2.52
N PHE A 122 -0.63 17.13 -1.99
CA PHE A 122 -1.29 16.08 -2.78
C PHE A 122 -2.75 15.88 -2.33
N PRO A 123 -3.62 16.89 -2.47
CA PRO A 123 -4.99 16.86 -1.93
C PRO A 123 -5.87 15.76 -2.53
N ASN A 124 -5.52 15.28 -3.73
CA ASN A 124 -6.25 14.21 -4.42
C ASN A 124 -5.59 12.83 -4.24
N CYS A 125 -4.49 12.74 -3.50
CA CYS A 125 -3.86 11.44 -3.25
C CYS A 125 -4.63 10.69 -2.16
N ILE A 126 -4.88 9.42 -2.40
CA ILE A 126 -5.48 8.51 -1.41
C ILE A 126 -4.34 8.00 -0.52
N PHE A 127 -4.44 8.27 0.78
CA PHE A 127 -3.49 7.77 1.77
C PHE A 127 -4.14 6.64 2.57
N CYS A 128 -3.36 5.58 2.83
CA CYS A 128 -3.77 4.50 3.71
C CYS A 128 -2.62 4.10 4.63
N PHE A 129 -2.84 4.10 5.94
CA PHE A 129 -1.92 3.43 6.87
C PHE A 129 -2.12 1.92 6.78
N VAL A 130 -1.01 1.21 6.65
CA VAL A 130 -0.99 -0.23 6.51
C VAL A 130 -0.16 -0.83 7.64
N ARG A 131 -0.85 -1.44 8.62
CA ARG A 131 -0.21 -2.25 9.64
C ARG A 131 0.17 -3.59 9.04
N SER A 132 1.45 -3.81 8.84
CA SER A 132 1.99 -5.07 8.35
C SER A 132 2.28 -6.06 9.47
N LYS A 133 2.62 -7.30 9.12
CA LYS A 133 2.98 -8.39 10.05
C LYS A 133 1.89 -8.64 11.12
N TYR A 134 0.63 -8.52 10.71
CA TYR A 134 -0.50 -8.69 11.63
C TYR A 134 -0.58 -10.10 12.25
N ASP A 135 0.03 -11.08 11.58
CA ASP A 135 0.21 -12.46 12.05
C ASP A 135 1.03 -12.59 13.34
N LEU A 136 1.85 -11.60 13.69
CA LEU A 136 2.65 -11.58 14.91
C LEU A 136 1.87 -11.09 16.14
N ASN A 137 0.59 -10.76 16.01
CA ASN A 137 -0.25 -10.31 17.11
C ASN A 137 -0.32 -11.34 18.26
N GLY A 138 -0.02 -10.89 19.47
CA GLY A 138 -0.27 -11.64 20.71
C GLY A 138 0.96 -12.20 21.41
N ASN A 139 2.15 -12.18 20.82
CA ASN A 139 3.32 -12.87 21.39
C ASN A 139 4.46 -11.96 21.91
N ILE A 140 4.33 -10.63 21.78
CA ILE A 140 5.44 -9.73 22.14
C ILE A 140 4.92 -8.64 23.08
N LYS A 141 5.37 -8.68 24.34
CA LYS A 141 5.32 -7.51 25.24
C LYS A 141 6.53 -6.66 24.91
N ASN A 142 6.31 -5.52 24.26
CA ASN A 142 7.37 -4.58 23.91
C ASN A 142 6.90 -3.17 24.28
N ASP A 143 7.76 -2.40 24.90
CA ASP A 143 7.52 -0.99 25.24
C ASP A 143 7.37 -0.10 23.97
N ASP A 144 7.85 -0.62 22.83
CA ASP A 144 7.74 0.04 21.51
C ASP A 144 6.47 -0.30 20.74
N PHE A 145 5.46 -0.91 21.40
CA PHE A 145 4.20 -1.26 20.76
C PHE A 145 3.32 -0.02 20.54
N ILE A 146 2.74 0.08 19.33
CA ILE A 146 1.68 1.04 19.03
C ILE A 146 0.35 0.31 18.82
N SER A 147 -0.68 0.74 19.52
CA SER A 147 -2.00 0.12 19.46
C SER A 147 -2.77 0.53 18.20
N ASP A 148 -3.71 -0.31 17.79
CA ASP A 148 -4.59 0.02 16.66
C ASP A 148 -5.50 1.20 16.99
N GLU A 149 -5.92 1.33 18.24
CA GLU A 149 -6.75 2.44 18.72
C GLU A 149 -6.06 3.78 18.53
N GLU A 150 -4.76 3.86 18.87
CA GLU A 150 -3.96 5.08 18.71
C GLU A 150 -3.81 5.46 17.22
N VAL A 151 -3.59 4.47 16.35
CA VAL A 151 -3.49 4.70 14.91
C VAL A 151 -4.84 5.08 14.31
N LEU A 152 -5.92 4.42 14.72
CA LEU A 152 -7.29 4.71 14.26
C LEU A 152 -7.72 6.12 14.67
N GLU A 153 -7.48 6.54 15.91
CA GLU A 153 -7.79 7.90 16.36
C GLU A 153 -7.09 8.95 15.48
N TYR A 154 -5.81 8.72 15.17
CA TYR A 154 -5.07 9.61 14.29
C TYR A 154 -5.58 9.56 12.84
N ALA A 155 -5.89 8.37 12.31
CA ALA A 155 -6.37 8.17 10.96
C ALA A 155 -7.74 8.83 10.75
N ASP A 156 -8.68 8.64 11.67
CA ASP A 156 -10.01 9.22 11.63
C ASP A 156 -9.97 10.76 11.67
N LYS A 157 -9.17 11.33 12.57
CA LYS A 157 -8.96 12.78 12.67
C LYS A 157 -8.44 13.39 11.36
N ASN A 158 -7.66 12.65 10.61
CA ASN A 158 -7.06 13.09 9.35
C ASN A 158 -7.78 12.55 8.11
N ARG A 159 -8.84 11.76 8.25
CA ARG A 159 -9.61 11.11 7.17
C ARG A 159 -8.72 10.23 6.29
N ILE A 160 -7.85 9.44 6.91
CA ILE A 160 -6.97 8.49 6.26
C ILE A 160 -7.53 7.09 6.47
N SER A 161 -7.49 6.26 5.44
CA SER A 161 -7.84 4.85 5.55
C SER A 161 -6.81 4.09 6.39
N PHE A 162 -7.26 3.03 7.07
CA PHE A 162 -6.41 2.15 7.86
C PHE A 162 -6.70 0.69 7.52
N ALA A 163 -5.67 -0.11 7.31
CA ALA A 163 -5.77 -1.53 7.00
C ALA A 163 -4.72 -2.36 7.74
N HIS A 164 -5.13 -3.56 8.13
CA HIS A 164 -4.23 -4.61 8.60
C HIS A 164 -3.84 -5.53 7.44
N LEU A 165 -2.58 -5.87 7.33
CA LEU A 165 -2.08 -6.82 6.35
C LEU A 165 -1.15 -7.85 6.99
N SER A 166 -1.34 -9.10 6.58
CA SER A 166 -0.32 -10.13 6.70
C SER A 166 0.03 -10.64 5.31
N SER A 167 1.29 -10.96 5.10
CA SER A 167 1.73 -11.64 3.88
C SER A 167 1.52 -13.15 3.94
N PHE A 168 0.91 -13.68 5.01
CA PHE A 168 0.65 -15.11 5.20
C PHE A 168 -0.83 -15.44 5.01
N GLU A 169 -1.14 -16.55 4.32
CA GLU A 169 -2.49 -16.94 3.90
C GLU A 169 -3.54 -17.03 5.03
N LYS A 170 -3.10 -17.40 6.22
CA LYS A 170 -3.98 -17.46 7.40
C LYS A 170 -4.71 -16.13 7.67
N TYR A 171 -4.21 -15.02 7.10
CA TYR A 171 -4.70 -13.65 7.29
C TYR A 171 -4.99 -12.95 5.96
N ASP A 172 -5.39 -13.71 4.93
CA ASP A 172 -5.44 -13.27 3.52
C ASP A 172 -6.51 -12.20 3.20
N ASN A 173 -7.49 -12.05 4.06
CA ASN A 173 -8.57 -11.06 3.86
C ASN A 173 -8.09 -9.60 3.88
N GLY A 174 -6.82 -9.35 4.25
CA GLY A 174 -6.27 -8.00 4.33
C GLY A 174 -6.13 -7.30 2.98
N ILE A 175 -5.80 -8.03 1.90
CA ILE A 175 -5.66 -7.43 0.56
C ILE A 175 -7.04 -7.02 0.03
N ASP A 176 -8.04 -7.90 0.12
CA ASP A 176 -9.41 -7.60 -0.30
C ASP A 176 -9.99 -6.45 0.53
N TYR A 177 -9.72 -6.43 1.84
CA TYR A 177 -10.11 -5.33 2.71
C TYR A 177 -9.47 -4.01 2.27
N LEU A 178 -8.15 -3.99 1.98
CA LEU A 178 -7.44 -2.82 1.46
C LEU A 178 -8.04 -2.33 0.14
N LEU A 179 -8.33 -3.24 -0.79
CA LEU A 179 -8.96 -2.90 -2.06
C LEU A 179 -10.35 -2.30 -1.86
N ASN A 180 -11.15 -2.86 -0.95
CA ASN A 180 -12.47 -2.34 -0.60
C ASN A 180 -12.42 -0.94 0.06
N LEU A 181 -11.34 -0.57 0.72
CA LEU A 181 -11.12 0.78 1.24
C LEU A 181 -10.73 1.79 0.15
N ILE A 182 -9.90 1.37 -0.81
CA ILE A 182 -9.28 2.25 -1.81
C ILE A 182 -10.18 2.42 -3.04
N ALA A 183 -10.77 1.35 -3.55
CA ALA A 183 -11.50 1.38 -4.81
C ALA A 183 -12.70 2.34 -4.83
N PRO A 184 -13.53 2.48 -3.77
CA PRO A 184 -14.59 3.48 -3.73
C PRO A 184 -14.07 4.91 -3.87
N GLN A 185 -12.91 5.21 -3.27
CA GLN A 185 -12.28 6.54 -3.36
C GLN A 185 -11.77 6.81 -4.79
N LEU A 186 -11.18 5.81 -5.45
CA LEU A 186 -10.79 5.90 -6.85
C LEU A 186 -12.00 6.11 -7.76
N ILE A 187 -13.09 5.38 -7.53
CA ILE A 187 -14.35 5.55 -8.29
C ILE A 187 -14.91 6.96 -8.12
N TYR A 188 -14.89 7.49 -6.89
CA TYR A 188 -15.27 8.87 -6.63
C TYR A 188 -14.43 9.86 -7.44
N GLN A 189 -13.11 9.67 -7.49
CA GLN A 189 -12.20 10.53 -8.26
C GLN A 189 -12.44 10.44 -9.76
N ILE A 190 -12.75 9.26 -10.28
CA ILE A 190 -13.13 9.08 -11.69
C ILE A 190 -14.45 9.83 -12.00
N ASN A 191 -15.45 9.66 -11.16
CA ASN A 191 -16.76 10.28 -11.35
C ASN A 191 -16.69 11.82 -11.28
N ASN A 192 -15.70 12.36 -10.60
CA ASN A 192 -15.43 13.81 -10.52
C ASN A 192 -14.34 14.28 -11.50
N ASN A 193 -13.97 13.48 -12.50
CA ASN A 193 -12.96 13.78 -13.53
C ASN A 193 -11.55 14.14 -12.98
N ILE A 194 -11.21 13.71 -11.78
CA ILE A 194 -9.87 13.85 -11.19
C ILE A 194 -8.93 12.83 -11.86
N ILE A 195 -9.40 11.60 -12.03
CA ILE A 195 -8.71 10.53 -12.76
C ILE A 195 -9.44 10.35 -14.10
N LYS A 196 -8.69 10.42 -15.19
CA LYS A 196 -9.21 10.30 -16.55
C LYS A 196 -9.02 8.88 -17.10
N GLU A 197 -9.92 8.51 -18.01
CA GLU A 197 -9.78 7.32 -18.86
C GLU A 197 -8.54 7.46 -19.74
N THR A 198 -7.87 6.34 -20.01
CA THR A 198 -6.65 6.27 -20.84
C THR A 198 -6.89 5.55 -22.15
#